data_0ee7f4d95e0ddc138c52085722e8e1c9
#
_entry.id   0ee7f4d95e0ddc138c52085722e8e1c9
#
_cell.length_a   1.000
_cell.length_b   1.000
_cell.length_c   1.000
_cell.angle_alpha   90.00
_cell.angle_beta   90.00
_cell.angle_gamma   90.00
#
_symmetry.space_group_name_H-M   'P 1'
#
loop_
_entity.id
_entity.type
_entity.pdbx_description
1 polymer ?
#
loop_
_entity_poly.entity_id
_entity_poly.type
_entity_poly.pdbx_seq_one_letter_code
_entity_poly.pdbx_strand_id
1 'polypeptide(L)'
;MTKKGWGITAILGIAVFLFIIFFYSWVFDRLELVSRGLASPKFPYLKYSQEDLNIMFPQYENEDIATTQTPEQTHAIFLEHLKAGEINEAVECCFMRGDWEKQKDFFQGVKDKDMWDVMVGDLDTEINEDLFLGTKATYSYIGKSDGGEYGHTISFVKNSDGVWLIESL
;
A
#
# COMPACT_ATOMS: atom_id res chain seq x y z
N MET A 1 -27.87 -26.21 -53.80
CA MET A 1 -27.85 -25.35 -52.61
C MET A 1 -28.65 -24.10 -52.93
N THR A 2 -29.75 -23.89 -52.25
CA THR A 2 -30.66 -22.77 -52.50
C THR A 2 -30.09 -21.45 -52.03
N LYS A 3 -30.31 -20.36 -52.80
CA LYS A 3 -29.84 -18.99 -52.45
C LYS A 3 -30.16 -18.57 -51.03
N LYS A 4 -31.20 -19.14 -50.39
CA LYS A 4 -31.56 -18.92 -48.98
C LYS A 4 -30.53 -19.46 -47.96
N GLY A 5 -29.89 -20.58 -48.28
CA GLY A 5 -28.87 -21.18 -47.37
C GLY A 5 -27.60 -20.32 -47.28
N TRP A 6 -27.20 -19.65 -48.37
CA TRP A 6 -26.00 -18.81 -48.39
C TRP A 6 -26.12 -17.56 -47.51
N GLY A 7 -27.32 -16.96 -47.47
CA GLY A 7 -27.56 -15.80 -46.61
C GLY A 7 -27.45 -16.12 -45.12
N ILE A 8 -27.97 -17.26 -44.68
CA ILE A 8 -27.92 -17.69 -43.27
C ILE A 8 -26.47 -18.00 -42.86
N THR A 9 -25.72 -18.68 -43.74
CA THR A 9 -24.30 -19.02 -43.43
C THR A 9 -23.43 -17.75 -43.36
N ALA A 10 -23.66 -16.75 -44.23
CA ALA A 10 -22.95 -15.48 -44.17
C ALA A 10 -23.27 -14.68 -42.88
N ILE A 11 -24.53 -14.64 -42.46
CA ILE A 11 -24.93 -13.95 -41.23
C ILE A 11 -24.30 -14.63 -39.98
N LEU A 12 -24.32 -15.97 -39.95
CA LEU A 12 -23.69 -16.75 -38.87
C LEU A 12 -22.17 -16.50 -38.81
N GLY A 13 -21.50 -16.45 -39.98
CA GLY A 13 -20.07 -16.14 -40.08
C GLY A 13 -19.72 -14.77 -39.51
N ILE A 14 -20.53 -13.76 -39.87
CA ILE A 14 -20.36 -12.38 -39.38
C ILE A 14 -20.58 -12.32 -37.84
N ALA A 15 -21.64 -13.01 -37.35
CA ALA A 15 -21.94 -13.01 -35.92
C ALA A 15 -20.81 -13.67 -35.08
N VAL A 16 -20.25 -14.80 -35.57
CA VAL A 16 -19.11 -15.45 -34.95
C VAL A 16 -17.87 -14.56 -34.96
N PHE A 17 -17.62 -13.90 -36.10
CA PHE A 17 -16.47 -12.99 -36.22
C PHE A 17 -16.57 -11.81 -35.27
N LEU A 18 -17.73 -11.16 -35.16
CA LEU A 18 -18.00 -10.09 -34.21
C LEU A 18 -17.86 -10.55 -32.77
N PHE A 19 -18.36 -11.75 -32.47
CA PHE A 19 -18.21 -12.35 -31.14
C PHE A 19 -16.74 -12.57 -30.77
N ILE A 20 -15.94 -13.06 -31.72
CA ILE A 20 -14.49 -13.26 -31.52
C ILE A 20 -13.80 -11.91 -31.23
N ILE A 21 -14.07 -10.87 -32.03
CA ILE A 21 -13.49 -9.53 -31.82
C ILE A 21 -13.87 -8.99 -30.44
N PHE A 22 -15.15 -9.06 -30.08
CA PHE A 22 -15.63 -8.59 -28.79
C PHE A 22 -15.00 -9.36 -27.63
N PHE A 23 -14.88 -10.69 -27.77
CA PHE A 23 -14.24 -11.54 -26.76
C PHE A 23 -12.75 -11.21 -26.60
N TYR A 24 -12.02 -11.02 -27.71
CA TYR A 24 -10.61 -10.63 -27.65
C TYR A 24 -10.43 -9.25 -27.02
N SER A 25 -11.24 -8.26 -27.38
CA SER A 25 -11.20 -6.93 -26.78
C SER A 25 -11.45 -7.02 -25.26
N TRP A 26 -12.48 -7.77 -24.85
CA TRP A 26 -12.80 -7.96 -23.44
C TRP A 26 -11.68 -8.64 -22.67
N VAL A 27 -11.06 -9.69 -23.22
CA VAL A 27 -9.94 -10.38 -22.58
C VAL A 27 -8.74 -9.44 -22.45
N PHE A 28 -8.45 -8.66 -23.49
CA PHE A 28 -7.31 -7.74 -23.48
C PHE A 28 -7.47 -6.65 -22.43
N ASP A 29 -8.65 -6.05 -22.31
CA ASP A 29 -8.97 -5.07 -21.27
C ASP A 29 -8.81 -5.67 -19.87
N ARG A 30 -9.21 -6.94 -19.68
CA ARG A 30 -9.07 -7.63 -18.41
C ARG A 30 -7.62 -7.97 -18.06
N LEU A 31 -6.82 -8.38 -19.04
CA LEU A 31 -5.39 -8.63 -18.84
C LEU A 31 -4.62 -7.36 -18.48
N GLU A 32 -5.01 -6.21 -19.03
CA GLU A 32 -4.45 -4.92 -18.63
C GLU A 32 -4.76 -4.63 -17.16
N LEU A 33 -5.98 -4.86 -16.70
CA LEU A 33 -6.33 -4.71 -15.27
C LEU A 33 -5.55 -5.67 -14.38
N VAL A 34 -5.32 -6.92 -14.83
CA VAL A 34 -4.48 -7.89 -14.11
C VAL A 34 -3.04 -7.40 -14.01
N SER A 35 -2.46 -6.87 -15.09
CA SER A 35 -1.09 -6.35 -15.10
C SER A 35 -0.90 -5.15 -14.16
N ARG A 36 -1.96 -4.39 -13.92
CA ARG A 36 -2.01 -3.27 -12.96
C ARG A 36 -2.36 -3.71 -11.53
N GLY A 37 -2.59 -4.99 -11.28
CA GLY A 37 -3.01 -5.49 -9.97
C GLY A 37 -4.46 -5.16 -9.58
N LEU A 38 -5.29 -4.71 -10.53
CA LEU A 38 -6.68 -4.26 -10.31
C LEU A 38 -7.71 -5.37 -10.54
N ALA A 39 -7.29 -6.55 -10.96
CA ALA A 39 -8.14 -7.71 -11.19
C ALA A 39 -7.43 -9.01 -10.82
N SER A 40 -8.21 -10.06 -10.53
CA SER A 40 -7.70 -11.39 -10.24
C SER A 40 -6.93 -11.97 -11.44
N PRO A 41 -5.73 -12.58 -11.25
CA PRO A 41 -5.01 -13.26 -12.32
C PRO A 41 -5.69 -14.55 -12.79
N LYS A 42 -6.73 -15.01 -12.08
CA LYS A 42 -7.50 -16.20 -12.44
C LYS A 42 -8.70 -15.83 -13.30
N PHE A 43 -8.92 -16.61 -14.39
CA PHE A 43 -10.15 -16.47 -15.19
C PHE A 43 -11.40 -16.63 -14.30
N PRO A 44 -12.43 -15.79 -14.46
CA PRO A 44 -12.71 -14.81 -15.52
C PRO A 44 -12.13 -13.40 -15.30
N TYR A 45 -10.99 -13.25 -14.63
CA TYR A 45 -10.29 -11.99 -14.40
C TYR A 45 -11.18 -10.93 -13.75
N LEU A 46 -11.85 -11.32 -12.66
CA LEU A 46 -12.77 -10.44 -11.94
C LEU A 46 -12.04 -9.20 -11.43
N LYS A 47 -12.59 -8.03 -11.72
CA LYS A 47 -12.09 -6.78 -11.17
C LYS A 47 -12.31 -6.78 -9.66
N TYR A 48 -11.28 -6.41 -8.92
CA TYR A 48 -11.39 -6.21 -7.48
C TYR A 48 -12.34 -5.05 -7.16
N SER A 49 -13.11 -5.20 -6.11
CA SER A 49 -13.89 -4.09 -5.55
C SER A 49 -12.94 -3.07 -4.91
N GLN A 50 -13.43 -1.86 -4.65
CA GLN A 50 -12.63 -0.86 -3.92
C GLN A 50 -12.27 -1.36 -2.52
N GLU A 51 -13.17 -2.12 -1.88
CA GLU A 51 -12.96 -2.75 -0.58
C GLU A 51 -11.83 -3.79 -0.64
N ASP A 52 -11.83 -4.67 -1.66
CA ASP A 52 -10.75 -5.63 -1.87
C ASP A 52 -9.40 -4.92 -2.10
N LEU A 53 -9.40 -3.83 -2.89
CA LEU A 53 -8.20 -3.04 -3.15
C LEU A 53 -7.70 -2.35 -1.89
N ASN A 54 -8.57 -1.83 -1.06
CA ASN A 54 -8.21 -1.22 0.21
C ASN A 54 -7.62 -2.22 1.21
N ILE A 55 -8.09 -3.48 1.18
CA ILE A 55 -7.52 -4.56 1.99
C ILE A 55 -6.15 -5.00 1.46
N MET A 56 -6.01 -5.15 0.14
CA MET A 56 -4.76 -5.59 -0.49
C MET A 56 -3.71 -4.49 -0.56
N PHE A 57 -4.15 -3.25 -0.77
CA PHE A 57 -3.31 -2.06 -0.93
C PHE A 57 -3.87 -0.93 -0.06
N PRO A 58 -3.69 -0.97 1.25
CA PRO A 58 -4.23 0.03 2.17
C PRO A 58 -3.71 1.46 1.96
N GLN A 59 -2.79 1.65 1.02
CA GLN A 59 -2.22 2.94 0.61
C GLN A 59 -2.94 3.60 -0.56
N TYR A 60 -4.13 3.15 -0.93
CA TYR A 60 -4.85 3.82 -2.03
C TYR A 60 -5.15 5.25 -1.62
N GLU A 61 -4.41 6.18 -2.22
CA GLU A 61 -4.47 7.61 -1.93
C GLU A 61 -5.86 8.13 -2.25
N ASN A 62 -6.66 8.33 -1.22
CA ASN A 62 -7.91 9.05 -1.35
C ASN A 62 -7.78 10.36 -0.58
N GLU A 63 -7.48 11.43 -1.30
CA GLU A 63 -7.30 12.77 -0.72
C GLU A 63 -8.55 13.25 0.02
N ASP A 64 -9.72 12.78 -0.39
CA ASP A 64 -11.02 13.21 0.16
C ASP A 64 -11.37 12.57 1.51
N ILE A 65 -10.61 11.56 1.96
CA ILE A 65 -10.85 10.94 3.26
C ILE A 65 -10.35 11.84 4.39
N ALA A 66 -11.22 12.14 5.33
CA ALA A 66 -10.87 12.89 6.52
C ALA A 66 -9.81 12.14 7.35
N THR A 67 -8.83 12.86 7.86
CA THR A 67 -7.82 12.29 8.76
C THR A 67 -8.48 11.88 10.07
N THR A 68 -8.33 10.60 10.44
CA THR A 68 -8.81 10.04 11.70
C THR A 68 -7.68 9.88 12.72
N GLN A 69 -6.44 9.72 12.24
CA GLN A 69 -5.23 9.64 13.06
C GLN A 69 -4.11 10.36 12.32
N THR A 70 -3.46 11.34 12.96
CA THR A 70 -2.40 12.15 12.34
C THR A 70 -1.05 11.42 12.34
N PRO A 71 -0.05 11.88 11.55
CA PRO A 71 1.31 11.33 11.58
C PRO A 71 1.92 11.34 12.99
N GLU A 72 1.73 12.43 13.74
CA GLU A 72 2.28 12.56 15.09
C GLU A 72 1.62 11.58 16.07
N GLN A 73 0.31 11.34 15.91
CA GLN A 73 -0.40 10.35 16.72
C GLN A 73 0.09 8.94 16.41
N THR A 74 0.30 8.62 15.13
CA THR A 74 0.87 7.33 14.72
C THR A 74 2.28 7.15 15.27
N HIS A 75 3.12 8.19 15.18
CA HIS A 75 4.48 8.16 15.75
C HIS A 75 4.47 7.95 17.26
N ALA A 76 3.57 8.64 17.99
CA ALA A 76 3.45 8.47 19.44
C ALA A 76 3.03 7.05 19.84
N ILE A 77 2.03 6.46 19.15
CA ILE A 77 1.58 5.08 19.38
C ILE A 77 2.71 4.09 19.06
N PHE A 78 3.40 4.29 17.95
CA PHE A 78 4.55 3.49 17.55
C PHE A 78 5.64 3.49 18.62
N LEU A 79 6.02 4.66 19.13
CA LEU A 79 7.01 4.79 20.19
C LEU A 79 6.58 4.13 21.50
N GLU A 80 5.31 4.23 21.86
CA GLU A 80 4.78 3.58 23.06
C GLU A 80 5.02 2.06 23.01
N HIS A 81 4.67 1.41 21.89
CA HIS A 81 4.91 -0.02 21.70
C HIS A 81 6.40 -0.36 21.63
N LEU A 82 7.23 0.46 20.97
CA LEU A 82 8.68 0.23 20.96
C LEU A 82 9.29 0.31 22.35
N LYS A 83 8.89 1.29 23.17
CA LYS A 83 9.35 1.42 24.57
C LYS A 83 8.91 0.24 25.43
N ALA A 84 7.74 -0.34 25.14
CA ALA A 84 7.26 -1.56 25.78
C ALA A 84 7.97 -2.83 25.27
N GLY A 85 8.75 -2.74 24.19
CA GLY A 85 9.40 -3.88 23.53
C GLY A 85 8.46 -4.75 22.70
N GLU A 86 7.28 -4.24 22.38
CA GLU A 86 6.17 -4.88 21.68
C GLU A 86 6.31 -4.67 20.16
N ILE A 87 7.30 -5.38 19.54
CA ILE A 87 7.64 -5.19 18.11
C ILE A 87 6.45 -5.49 17.20
N ASN A 88 5.70 -6.56 17.49
CA ASN A 88 4.56 -6.93 16.63
C ASN A 88 3.48 -5.84 16.63
N GLU A 89 3.11 -5.36 17.80
CA GLU A 89 2.12 -4.32 18.00
C GLU A 89 2.56 -3.00 17.35
N ALA A 90 3.83 -2.61 17.54
CA ALA A 90 4.42 -1.43 16.92
C ALA A 90 4.37 -1.47 15.39
N VAL A 91 4.60 -2.64 14.80
CA VAL A 91 4.56 -2.80 13.34
C VAL A 91 3.12 -2.88 12.84
N GLU A 92 2.27 -3.67 13.48
CA GLU A 92 0.90 -3.91 13.01
C GLU A 92 -0.01 -2.70 13.14
N CYS A 93 0.19 -1.84 14.15
CA CYS A 93 -0.58 -0.60 14.30
C CYS A 93 -0.18 0.47 13.29
N CYS A 94 1.09 0.55 12.91
CA CYS A 94 1.68 1.80 12.47
C CYS A 94 2.35 1.72 11.10
N PHE A 95 2.58 0.52 10.56
CA PHE A 95 3.12 0.30 9.21
C PHE A 95 2.07 -0.31 8.27
N MET A 96 2.34 -0.16 6.97
CA MET A 96 1.53 -0.82 5.95
C MET A 96 1.66 -2.33 6.05
N ARG A 97 0.54 -3.03 5.90
CA ARG A 97 0.48 -4.50 6.03
C ARG A 97 1.47 -5.24 5.13
N GLY A 98 1.76 -4.69 3.96
CA GLY A 98 2.73 -5.28 3.02
C GLY A 98 4.17 -5.27 3.53
N ASP A 99 4.50 -4.40 4.48
CA ASP A 99 5.84 -4.22 5.03
C ASP A 99 6.03 -4.90 6.40
N TRP A 100 4.99 -5.46 6.99
CA TRP A 100 5.05 -5.98 8.37
C TRP A 100 6.17 -6.98 8.62
N GLU A 101 6.32 -8.01 7.78
CA GLU A 101 7.37 -9.02 7.95
C GLU A 101 8.76 -8.37 7.87
N LYS A 102 8.97 -7.52 6.89
CA LYS A 102 10.23 -6.79 6.72
C LYS A 102 10.56 -5.91 7.92
N GLN A 103 9.57 -5.20 8.46
CA GLN A 103 9.76 -4.31 9.60
C GLN A 103 10.00 -5.10 10.89
N LYS A 104 9.27 -6.20 11.12
CA LYS A 104 9.50 -7.09 12.26
C LYS A 104 10.92 -7.66 12.24
N ASP A 105 11.37 -8.13 11.08
CA ASP A 105 12.74 -8.65 10.91
C ASP A 105 13.79 -7.58 11.18
N PHE A 106 13.55 -6.35 10.69
CA PHE A 106 14.43 -5.21 10.93
C PHE A 106 14.55 -4.91 12.42
N PHE A 107 13.43 -4.72 13.14
CA PHE A 107 13.44 -4.40 14.57
C PHE A 107 14.01 -5.55 15.41
N GLN A 108 13.74 -6.80 15.06
CA GLN A 108 14.36 -7.94 15.71
C GLN A 108 15.88 -7.92 15.49
N GLY A 109 16.34 -7.62 14.30
CA GLY A 109 17.78 -7.50 14.00
C GLY A 109 18.47 -6.36 14.74
N VAL A 110 17.78 -5.25 15.03
CA VAL A 110 18.29 -4.16 15.89
C VAL A 110 18.43 -4.64 17.33
N LYS A 111 17.43 -5.37 17.84
CA LYS A 111 17.43 -5.94 19.18
C LYS A 111 18.54 -6.98 19.37
N ASP A 112 18.76 -7.84 18.38
CA ASP A 112 19.80 -8.87 18.39
C ASP A 112 21.23 -8.29 18.36
N LYS A 113 21.37 -7.03 17.93
CA LYS A 113 22.64 -6.28 17.91
C LYS A 113 22.86 -5.38 19.13
N ASP A 114 22.01 -5.47 20.15
CA ASP A 114 22.03 -4.61 21.34
C ASP A 114 21.93 -3.10 21.02
N MET A 115 21.29 -2.75 19.89
CA MET A 115 21.10 -1.35 19.48
C MET A 115 19.71 -0.82 19.76
N TRP A 116 18.88 -1.58 20.46
CA TRP A 116 17.47 -1.25 20.71
C TRP A 116 17.29 0.09 21.42
N ASP A 117 17.97 0.26 22.56
CA ASP A 117 17.83 1.46 23.38
C ASP A 117 18.32 2.73 22.66
N VAL A 118 19.36 2.59 21.83
CA VAL A 118 19.88 3.69 21.02
C VAL A 118 18.83 4.09 19.97
N MET A 119 18.30 3.12 19.23
CA MET A 119 17.29 3.39 18.20
C MET A 119 16.01 3.98 18.79
N VAL A 120 15.51 3.42 19.90
CA VAL A 120 14.31 3.95 20.56
C VAL A 120 14.55 5.34 21.11
N GLY A 121 15.75 5.59 21.67
CA GLY A 121 16.15 6.92 22.14
C GLY A 121 16.23 7.95 21.01
N ASP A 122 16.71 7.58 19.82
CA ASP A 122 16.74 8.45 18.65
C ASP A 122 15.34 8.78 18.13
N LEU A 123 14.46 7.77 18.10
CA LEU A 123 13.07 7.95 17.69
C LEU A 123 12.23 8.73 18.71
N ASP A 124 12.62 8.72 20.00
CA ASP A 124 11.94 9.46 21.09
C ASP A 124 12.35 10.94 21.13
N THR A 125 12.53 11.52 19.97
CA THR A 125 12.80 12.94 19.80
C THR A 125 11.60 13.62 19.14
N GLU A 126 11.53 14.95 19.26
CA GLU A 126 10.48 15.73 18.61
C GLU A 126 10.60 15.60 17.09
N ILE A 127 9.49 15.23 16.44
CA ILE A 127 9.39 15.22 14.99
C ILE A 127 8.87 16.56 14.48
N ASN A 128 9.47 17.08 13.42
CA ASN A 128 9.10 18.35 12.81
C ASN A 128 8.59 18.11 11.41
N GLU A 129 7.43 18.66 11.08
CA GLU A 129 6.85 18.57 9.73
C GLU A 129 7.71 19.34 8.74
N ASP A 130 8.21 18.64 7.70
CA ASP A 130 8.96 19.23 6.59
C ASP A 130 8.08 19.44 5.36
N LEU A 131 7.18 18.48 5.08
CA LEU A 131 6.33 18.50 3.91
C LEU A 131 5.02 17.77 4.19
N PHE A 132 3.92 18.36 3.76
CA PHE A 132 2.59 17.75 3.81
C PHE A 132 1.90 17.91 2.45
N LEU A 133 1.66 16.79 1.77
CA LEU A 133 1.05 16.73 0.43
C LEU A 133 -0.13 15.77 0.42
N GLY A 134 -1.31 16.28 0.76
CA GLY A 134 -2.57 15.52 0.66
C GLY A 134 -2.55 14.18 1.41
N THR A 135 -1.96 13.15 0.81
CA THR A 135 -1.88 11.79 1.36
C THR A 135 -0.47 11.38 1.78
N LYS A 136 0.54 12.25 1.60
CA LYS A 136 1.93 12.01 2.01
C LYS A 136 2.42 13.12 2.92
N ALA A 137 3.14 12.73 3.95
CA ALA A 137 3.79 13.65 4.86
C ALA A 137 5.22 13.19 5.17
N THR A 138 6.12 14.15 5.31
CA THR A 138 7.51 13.90 5.67
C THR A 138 7.86 14.75 6.89
N TYR A 139 8.47 14.10 7.86
CA TYR A 139 8.92 14.71 9.10
C TYR A 139 10.40 14.46 9.28
N SER A 140 11.10 15.42 9.90
CA SER A 140 12.48 15.23 10.33
C SER A 140 12.58 15.13 11.84
N TYR A 141 13.61 14.42 12.31
CA TYR A 141 14.01 14.37 13.71
C TYR A 141 15.53 14.29 13.84
N ILE A 142 16.05 14.62 15.02
CA ILE A 142 17.48 14.61 15.30
C ILE A 142 17.80 13.40 16.18
N GLY A 143 18.48 12.41 15.62
CA GLY A 143 19.09 11.31 16.37
C GLY A 143 20.45 11.72 16.93
N LYS A 144 20.86 11.06 18.01
CA LYS A 144 22.14 11.27 18.69
C LYS A 144 22.95 10.00 18.74
N SER A 145 24.17 10.03 18.24
CA SER A 145 25.11 8.94 18.38
C SER A 145 26.47 9.47 18.87
N ASP A 146 27.38 8.56 19.20
CA ASP A 146 28.74 8.89 19.66
C ASP A 146 29.51 9.80 18.69
N GLY A 147 29.10 9.88 17.43
CA GLY A 147 29.71 10.74 16.39
C GLY A 147 29.07 12.12 16.23
N GLY A 148 28.00 12.42 16.97
CA GLY A 148 27.29 13.70 16.87
C GLY A 148 25.78 13.58 16.66
N GLU A 149 25.18 14.69 16.22
CA GLU A 149 23.76 14.74 15.88
C GLU A 149 23.57 14.49 14.39
N TYR A 150 22.58 13.68 14.04
CA TYR A 150 22.25 13.29 12.67
C TYR A 150 20.78 13.58 12.41
N GLY A 151 20.48 14.22 11.27
CA GLY A 151 19.12 14.41 10.79
C GLY A 151 18.59 13.12 10.17
N HIS A 152 17.45 12.70 10.60
CA HIS A 152 16.68 11.56 10.05
C HIS A 152 15.36 12.06 9.50
N THR A 153 14.78 11.27 8.61
CA THR A 153 13.49 11.55 7.98
C THR A 153 12.56 10.37 8.21
N ILE A 154 11.34 10.66 8.58
CA ILE A 154 10.25 9.69 8.66
C ILE A 154 9.16 10.10 7.67
N SER A 155 8.74 9.16 6.83
CA SER A 155 7.70 9.38 5.84
C SER A 155 6.41 8.67 6.25
N PHE A 156 5.29 9.35 6.02
CA PHE A 156 3.96 8.83 6.31
C PHE A 156 3.10 8.85 5.06
N VAL A 157 2.17 7.90 4.98
CA VAL A 157 1.15 7.82 3.95
C VAL A 157 -0.23 7.63 4.59
N LYS A 158 -1.23 8.36 4.12
CA LYS A 158 -2.61 8.24 4.60
C LYS A 158 -3.31 7.08 3.89
N ASN A 159 -3.84 6.13 4.67
CA ASN A 159 -4.61 5.02 4.13
C ASN A 159 -6.08 5.40 3.86
N SER A 160 -6.87 4.44 3.36
CA SER A 160 -8.29 4.60 3.04
C SER A 160 -9.20 4.86 4.25
N ASP A 161 -8.72 4.63 5.46
CA ASP A 161 -9.47 4.84 6.70
C ASP A 161 -9.13 6.19 7.36
N GLY A 162 -8.28 6.99 6.68
CA GLY A 162 -7.83 8.29 7.19
C GLY A 162 -6.74 8.20 8.25
N VAL A 163 -6.15 7.02 8.41
CA VAL A 163 -5.03 6.77 9.33
C VAL A 163 -3.71 7.00 8.59
N TRP A 164 -2.82 7.77 9.19
CA TRP A 164 -1.47 7.95 8.67
C TRP A 164 -0.58 6.81 9.16
N LEU A 165 0.02 6.09 8.24
CA LEU A 165 0.93 4.97 8.49
C LEU A 165 2.36 5.34 8.12
N ILE A 166 3.33 4.77 8.80
CA ILE A 166 4.75 4.95 8.51
C ILE A 166 5.09 4.19 7.21
N GLU A 167 5.62 4.90 6.24
CA GLU A 167 6.11 4.36 4.97
C GLU A 167 7.61 4.03 5.07
N SER A 168 8.39 4.91 5.73
CA SER A 168 9.82 4.70 5.97
C SER A 168 10.30 5.45 7.22
N LEU A 169 11.34 4.90 7.84
CA LEU A 169 12.13 5.46 8.94
C LEU A 169 13.54 5.77 8.46
#